data_894fad582d342c572f21d035b556a2db
#
_entry.id   894fad582d342c572f21d035b556a2db
#
_cell.length_a   1.000
_cell.length_b   1.000
_cell.length_c   1.000
_cell.angle_alpha   90.00
_cell.angle_beta   90.00
_cell.angle_gamma   90.00
#
_symmetry.space_group_name_H-M   'P 1'
#
loop_
_entity.id
_entity.type
_entity.pdbx_description
1 polymer ?
#
loop_
_entity_poly.entity_id
_entity_poly.type
_entity_poly.pdbx_seq_one_letter_code
_entity_poly.pdbx_strand_id
1 'polypeptide(L)'
;MRVLVLDTETLGVCDPTVYDLGYIIYDDVDGIIVARDYITKEVYGQTERMQTAYYANKLPIYEQRLADGYCKQVKWAYILRVLQRDINKYKPDGIYAYNSRFDTRSIAKTCAELGVNKNPTADGILDIWKGLTDPHITQTEDYINFCKAHGFMTKHKKPRPQAKAETVYRYLMNQTDYVEEHTALEDSKIELAILLKALSLTGARA
;
A
#
# COMPACT_ATOMS: atom_id res chain seq x y z
N MET A 1 -6.35 -3.79 19.54
CA MET A 1 -5.60 -4.17 18.32
C MET A 1 -4.93 -2.93 17.75
N ARG A 2 -3.64 -3.04 17.44
CA ARG A 2 -2.90 -1.95 16.77
C ARG A 2 -2.19 -2.49 15.54
N VAL A 3 -2.41 -1.90 14.38
CA VAL A 3 -1.83 -2.37 13.12
C VAL A 3 -1.07 -1.23 12.43
N LEU A 4 -0.01 -1.59 11.70
CA LEU A 4 0.64 -0.72 10.75
C LEU A 4 0.29 -1.23 9.34
N VAL A 5 -0.24 -0.34 8.51
CA VAL A 5 -0.48 -0.62 7.08
C VAL A 5 0.42 0.29 6.27
N LEU A 6 1.15 -0.26 5.32
CA LEU A 6 2.04 0.48 4.44
C LEU A 6 1.82 0.11 2.99
N ASP A 7 2.09 1.07 2.11
CA ASP A 7 2.14 0.87 0.66
C ASP A 7 3.37 1.57 0.07
N THR A 8 3.81 1.12 -1.10
CA THR A 8 4.96 1.67 -1.80
C THR A 8 4.66 1.91 -3.27
N GLU A 9 4.91 3.13 -3.75
CA GLU A 9 4.95 3.43 -5.17
C GLU A 9 6.37 3.32 -5.72
N THR A 10 6.49 2.67 -6.86
CA THR A 10 7.79 2.31 -7.45
C THR A 10 7.91 2.78 -8.89
N LEU A 11 9.14 2.82 -9.39
CA LEU A 11 9.39 3.13 -10.80
C LEU A 11 8.69 2.16 -11.75
N GLY A 12 8.47 0.91 -11.33
CA GLY A 12 7.71 -0.07 -12.07
C GLY A 12 7.95 -1.50 -11.63
N VAL A 13 7.24 -2.44 -12.22
CA VAL A 13 7.32 -3.87 -11.85
C VAL A 13 8.71 -4.46 -12.11
N CYS A 14 9.37 -4.03 -13.20
CA CYS A 14 10.71 -4.49 -13.56
C CYS A 14 11.80 -3.73 -12.78
N ASP A 15 11.55 -2.50 -12.38
CA ASP A 15 12.41 -1.70 -11.52
C ASP A 15 11.62 -1.24 -10.29
N PRO A 16 11.47 -2.12 -9.29
CA PRO A 16 10.64 -1.82 -8.11
C PRO A 16 11.39 -0.97 -7.07
N THR A 17 12.13 0.06 -7.54
CA THR A 17 12.77 1.03 -6.65
C THR A 17 11.73 2.03 -6.16
N VAL A 18 11.63 2.18 -4.84
CA VAL A 18 10.59 2.97 -4.17
C VAL A 18 10.88 4.46 -4.30
N TYR A 19 9.94 5.22 -4.87
CA TYR A 19 9.99 6.68 -4.83
C TYR A 19 9.00 7.30 -3.85
N ASP A 20 7.94 6.57 -3.46
CA ASP A 20 6.97 7.01 -2.47
C ASP A 20 6.70 5.87 -1.47
N LEU A 21 6.68 6.17 -0.18
CA LEU A 21 6.33 5.25 0.90
C LEU A 21 5.36 5.93 1.86
N GLY A 22 4.15 5.39 1.90
CA GLY A 22 3.10 5.78 2.81
C GLY A 22 2.88 4.73 3.90
N TYR A 23 2.53 5.16 5.11
CA TYR A 23 2.05 4.23 6.13
C TYR A 23 1.15 4.87 7.17
N ILE A 24 0.31 4.04 7.74
CA ILE A 24 -0.63 4.39 8.80
C ILE A 24 -0.41 3.45 9.98
N ILE A 25 -0.45 3.99 11.20
CA ILE A 25 -0.64 3.17 12.40
C ILE A 25 -2.04 3.47 12.92
N TYR A 26 -2.82 2.42 13.03
CA TYR A 26 -4.20 2.45 13.50
C TYR A 26 -4.30 1.70 14.84
N ASP A 27 -5.10 2.24 15.73
CA ASP A 27 -5.49 1.62 16.99
C ASP A 27 -7.03 1.54 17.04
N ASP A 28 -7.59 0.42 17.51
CA ASP A 28 -9.05 0.21 17.54
C ASP A 28 -9.79 1.09 18.56
N VAL A 29 -9.07 1.73 19.48
CA VAL A 29 -9.63 2.69 20.45
C VAL A 29 -9.49 4.12 19.96
N ASP A 30 -8.25 4.48 19.50
CA ASP A 30 -7.88 5.86 19.18
C ASP A 30 -8.01 6.21 17.68
N GLY A 31 -8.28 5.21 16.82
CA GLY A 31 -8.32 5.40 15.37
C GLY A 31 -6.92 5.52 14.75
N ILE A 32 -6.77 6.37 13.74
CA ILE A 32 -5.46 6.63 13.10
C ILE A 32 -4.61 7.50 14.02
N ILE A 33 -3.56 6.91 14.61
CA ILE A 33 -2.63 7.58 15.51
C ILE A 33 -1.35 8.08 14.82
N VAL A 34 -1.03 7.54 13.65
CA VAL A 34 0.08 7.98 12.79
C VAL A 34 -0.37 7.88 11.35
N ALA A 35 -0.08 8.91 10.55
CA ALA A 35 -0.10 8.87 9.09
C ALA A 35 1.19 9.54 8.58
N ARG A 36 1.91 8.89 7.67
CA ARG A 36 3.17 9.37 7.09
C ARG A 36 3.17 9.17 5.60
N ASP A 37 3.71 10.17 4.91
CA ASP A 37 3.87 10.19 3.48
C ASP A 37 5.27 10.74 3.14
N TYR A 38 6.10 9.92 2.51
CA TYR A 38 7.50 10.23 2.25
C TYR A 38 7.93 9.93 0.83
N ILE A 39 8.45 10.94 0.16
CA ILE A 39 9.08 10.83 -1.14
C ILE A 39 10.58 10.57 -0.96
N THR A 40 11.10 9.51 -1.59
CA THR A 40 12.52 9.14 -1.56
C THR A 40 13.34 10.11 -2.41
N LYS A 41 14.08 10.99 -1.75
CA LYS A 41 14.84 12.07 -2.41
C LYS A 41 15.81 11.55 -3.48
N GLU A 42 16.52 10.46 -3.19
CA GLU A 42 17.53 9.88 -4.06
C GLU A 42 16.94 9.32 -5.36
N VAL A 43 15.67 8.88 -5.33
CA VAL A 43 14.97 8.32 -6.50
C VAL A 43 14.18 9.41 -7.22
N TYR A 44 13.36 10.14 -6.51
CA TYR A 44 12.50 11.19 -7.06
C TYR A 44 13.30 12.34 -7.70
N GLY A 45 14.50 12.63 -7.20
CA GLY A 45 15.41 13.61 -7.77
C GLY A 45 16.03 13.21 -9.12
N GLN A 46 15.88 11.96 -9.57
CA GLN A 46 16.35 11.47 -10.86
C GLN A 46 15.28 11.69 -11.93
N THR A 47 15.20 12.91 -12.47
CA THR A 47 14.12 13.35 -13.37
C THR A 47 13.88 12.41 -14.55
N GLU A 48 14.94 11.98 -15.25
CA GLU A 48 14.81 11.06 -16.40
C GLU A 48 14.21 9.72 -15.98
N ARG A 49 14.64 9.17 -14.84
CA ARG A 49 14.15 7.90 -14.32
C ARG A 49 12.70 8.01 -13.86
N MET A 50 12.33 9.13 -13.24
CA MET A 50 10.94 9.40 -12.83
C MET A 50 9.99 9.58 -14.01
N GLN A 51 10.45 10.16 -15.13
CA GLN A 51 9.64 10.28 -16.35
C GLN A 51 9.35 8.93 -17.01
N THR A 52 10.16 7.91 -16.76
CA THR A 52 9.91 6.53 -17.22
C THR A 52 9.14 5.66 -16.21
N ALA A 53 8.82 6.18 -15.04
CA ALA A 53 8.07 5.47 -14.03
C ALA A 53 6.67 5.08 -14.55
N TYR A 54 6.14 3.97 -14.06
CA TYR A 54 4.82 3.46 -14.48
C TYR A 54 3.71 4.50 -14.27
N TYR A 55 3.79 5.26 -13.17
CA TYR A 55 2.86 6.35 -12.84
C TYR A 55 3.46 7.75 -13.07
N ALA A 56 4.31 7.93 -14.10
CA ALA A 56 4.89 9.25 -14.42
C ALA A 56 3.82 10.35 -14.65
N ASN A 57 2.63 9.98 -15.12
CA ASN A 57 1.50 10.90 -15.27
C ASN A 57 0.97 11.45 -13.93
N LYS A 58 1.38 10.89 -12.80
CA LYS A 58 1.03 11.36 -11.44
C LYS A 58 2.04 12.37 -10.87
N LEU A 59 3.17 12.61 -11.55
CA LEU A 59 4.18 13.57 -11.09
C LEU A 59 3.59 14.95 -10.71
N PRO A 60 2.64 15.55 -11.46
CA PRO A 60 2.03 16.82 -11.05
C PRO A 60 1.31 16.76 -9.70
N ILE A 61 0.73 15.60 -9.35
CA ILE A 61 0.07 15.41 -8.05
C ILE A 61 1.12 15.43 -6.92
N TYR A 62 2.26 14.76 -7.11
CA TYR A 62 3.37 14.77 -6.16
C TYR A 62 3.98 16.17 -5.98
N GLU A 63 4.15 16.92 -7.07
CA GLU A 63 4.63 18.30 -7.01
C GLU A 63 3.70 19.18 -6.16
N GLN A 64 2.37 19.05 -6.37
CA GLN A 64 1.38 19.77 -5.59
C GLN A 64 1.40 19.32 -4.11
N ARG A 65 1.43 18.01 -3.84
CA ARG A 65 1.48 17.47 -2.46
C ARG A 65 2.72 17.92 -1.69
N LEU A 66 3.87 18.01 -2.38
CA LEU A 66 5.11 18.54 -1.81
C LEU A 66 4.99 20.04 -1.51
N ALA A 67 4.43 20.82 -2.43
CA ALA A 67 4.22 22.27 -2.26
C ALA A 67 3.26 22.56 -1.09
N ASP A 68 2.21 21.78 -0.93
CA ASP A 68 1.21 21.92 0.13
C ASP A 68 1.67 21.32 1.47
N GLY A 69 2.81 20.61 1.48
CA GLY A 69 3.35 19.98 2.69
C GLY A 69 2.63 18.71 3.14
N TYR A 70 1.80 18.11 2.29
CA TYR A 70 1.12 16.83 2.57
C TYR A 70 2.08 15.65 2.58
N CYS A 71 3.16 15.69 1.80
CA CYS A 71 4.24 14.71 1.84
C CYS A 71 5.60 15.40 2.03
N LYS A 72 6.64 14.62 2.35
CA LYS A 72 7.99 15.14 2.60
C LYS A 72 9.02 14.41 1.77
N GLN A 73 9.77 15.14 0.97
CA GLN A 73 10.91 14.60 0.24
C GLN A 73 12.14 14.52 1.15
N VAL A 74 12.55 13.29 1.50
CA VAL A 74 13.66 13.02 2.42
C VAL A 74 14.48 11.82 1.95
N LYS A 75 15.68 11.62 2.54
CA LYS A 75 16.52 10.47 2.22
C LYS A 75 15.88 9.15 2.64
N TRP A 76 16.08 8.10 1.87
CA TRP A 76 15.57 6.75 2.16
C TRP A 76 15.95 6.27 3.56
N ALA A 77 17.21 6.44 3.96
CA ALA A 77 17.67 6.09 5.30
C ALA A 77 16.93 6.84 6.42
N TYR A 78 16.45 8.07 6.15
CA TYR A 78 15.61 8.81 7.11
C TYR A 78 14.22 8.19 7.20
N ILE A 79 13.61 7.83 6.07
CA ILE A 79 12.28 7.18 6.02
C ILE A 79 12.29 5.93 6.88
N LEU A 80 13.24 5.02 6.64
CA LEU A 80 13.33 3.76 7.38
C LEU A 80 13.64 3.97 8.87
N ARG A 81 14.43 4.98 9.22
CA ARG A 81 14.67 5.31 10.62
C ARG A 81 13.42 5.80 11.33
N VAL A 82 12.59 6.61 10.66
CA VAL A 82 11.31 7.08 11.22
C VAL A 82 10.34 5.92 11.35
N LEU A 83 10.23 5.08 10.34
CA LEU A 83 9.41 3.87 10.37
C LEU A 83 9.80 2.96 11.56
N GLN A 84 11.09 2.68 11.73
CA GLN A 84 11.59 1.88 12.87
C GLN A 84 11.27 2.53 14.22
N ARG A 85 11.44 3.85 14.33
CA ARG A 85 11.09 4.59 15.54
C ARG A 85 9.62 4.47 15.86
N ASP A 86 8.75 4.60 14.85
CA ASP A 86 7.32 4.54 15.04
C ASP A 86 6.86 3.11 15.37
N ILE A 87 7.46 2.07 14.74
CA ILE A 87 7.25 0.66 15.12
C ILE A 87 7.63 0.44 16.60
N ASN A 88 8.80 0.90 17.01
CA ASN A 88 9.28 0.71 18.39
C ASN A 88 8.40 1.45 19.42
N LYS A 89 7.92 2.64 19.07
CA LYS A 89 7.10 3.49 19.94
C LYS A 89 5.69 2.95 20.11
N TYR A 90 5.05 2.57 19.00
CA TYR A 90 3.63 2.22 18.99
C TYR A 90 3.39 0.71 19.07
N LYS A 91 4.41 -0.12 18.79
CA LYS A 91 4.39 -1.58 18.90
C LYS A 91 3.14 -2.19 18.24
N PRO A 92 2.96 -2.03 16.92
CA PRO A 92 1.84 -2.65 16.23
C PRO A 92 1.89 -4.17 16.37
N ASP A 93 0.73 -4.81 16.46
CA ASP A 93 0.58 -6.26 16.54
C ASP A 93 1.00 -6.93 15.22
N GLY A 94 0.89 -6.20 14.09
CA GLY A 94 1.32 -6.64 12.77
C GLY A 94 1.60 -5.47 11.83
N ILE A 95 2.43 -5.74 10.81
CA ILE A 95 2.68 -4.86 9.67
C ILE A 95 2.00 -5.49 8.47
N TYR A 96 1.18 -4.74 7.74
CA TYR A 96 0.34 -5.21 6.66
C TYR A 96 0.54 -4.42 5.38
N ALA A 97 0.34 -5.08 4.23
CA ALA A 97 0.22 -4.46 2.91
C ALA A 97 -0.66 -5.33 2.00
N TYR A 98 -1.26 -4.75 0.98
CA TYR A 98 -2.02 -5.49 -0.02
C TYR A 98 -1.07 -6.03 -1.10
N ASN A 99 -0.94 -7.37 -1.23
CA ASN A 99 0.09 -8.01 -2.05
C ASN A 99 1.52 -7.74 -1.51
N SER A 100 1.70 -7.91 -0.21
CA SER A 100 2.90 -7.55 0.58
C SER A 100 4.23 -8.03 0.00
N ARG A 101 4.20 -9.07 -0.84
CA ARG A 101 5.39 -9.57 -1.54
C ARG A 101 6.02 -8.51 -2.45
N PHE A 102 5.18 -7.64 -3.03
CA PHE A 102 5.67 -6.56 -3.88
C PHE A 102 6.40 -5.51 -3.03
N ASP A 103 5.80 -5.05 -1.94
CA ASP A 103 6.38 -4.04 -1.04
C ASP A 103 7.65 -4.54 -0.37
N THR A 104 7.64 -5.78 0.12
CA THR A 104 8.83 -6.43 0.70
C THR A 104 10.00 -6.43 -0.28
N ARG A 105 9.75 -6.81 -1.54
CA ARG A 105 10.77 -6.81 -2.60
C ARG A 105 11.23 -5.39 -2.94
N SER A 106 10.31 -4.45 -3.02
CA SER A 106 10.57 -3.06 -3.39
C SER A 106 11.43 -2.37 -2.33
N ILE A 107 11.09 -2.54 -1.06
CA ILE A 107 11.87 -2.00 0.06
C ILE A 107 13.27 -2.62 0.09
N ALA A 108 13.38 -3.94 -0.04
CA ALA A 108 14.68 -4.63 -0.05
C ALA A 108 15.56 -4.19 -1.23
N LYS A 109 14.99 -4.06 -2.44
CA LYS A 109 15.67 -3.56 -3.64
C LYS A 109 16.19 -2.13 -3.42
N THR A 110 15.35 -1.24 -2.89
CA THR A 110 15.72 0.15 -2.62
C THR A 110 16.81 0.25 -1.56
N CYS A 111 16.73 -0.57 -0.52
CA CYS A 111 17.79 -0.67 0.50
C CYS A 111 19.13 -1.07 -0.12
N ALA A 112 19.14 -2.11 -0.97
CA ALA A 112 20.36 -2.58 -1.63
C ALA A 112 20.93 -1.53 -2.59
N GLU A 113 20.09 -0.87 -3.38
CA GLU A 113 20.49 0.16 -4.34
C GLU A 113 21.11 1.39 -3.66
N LEU A 114 20.51 1.83 -2.54
CA LEU A 114 20.93 3.03 -1.83
C LEU A 114 21.92 2.75 -0.67
N GLY A 115 22.38 1.51 -0.54
CA GLY A 115 23.37 1.11 0.47
C GLY A 115 22.86 1.23 1.91
N VAL A 116 21.57 1.01 2.15
CA VAL A 116 20.95 1.08 3.49
C VAL A 116 20.77 -0.31 4.05
N ASN A 117 21.51 -0.64 5.10
CA ASN A 117 21.55 -1.99 5.68
C ASN A 117 20.41 -2.31 6.67
N LYS A 118 19.66 -1.31 7.12
CA LYS A 118 18.56 -1.50 8.07
C LYS A 118 17.23 -1.46 7.35
N ASN A 119 16.50 -2.56 7.40
CA ASN A 119 15.13 -2.66 6.91
C ASN A 119 14.19 -2.99 8.09
N PRO A 120 13.34 -2.05 8.54
CA PRO A 120 12.41 -2.27 9.64
C PRO A 120 11.33 -3.33 9.39
N THR A 121 11.12 -3.70 8.12
CA THR A 121 10.12 -4.70 7.70
C THR A 121 10.74 -6.05 7.36
N ALA A 122 12.01 -6.28 7.71
CA ALA A 122 12.73 -7.51 7.37
C ALA A 122 12.11 -8.78 8.01
N ASP A 123 11.44 -8.64 9.16
CA ASP A 123 10.76 -9.74 9.85
C ASP A 123 9.45 -10.17 9.17
N GLY A 124 9.01 -9.41 8.17
CA GLY A 124 7.89 -9.72 7.31
C GLY A 124 6.78 -8.66 7.32
N ILE A 125 6.05 -8.63 6.22
CA ILE A 125 4.83 -7.86 6.04
C ILE A 125 3.72 -8.87 5.76
N LEU A 126 2.65 -8.85 6.55
CA LEU A 126 1.49 -9.70 6.41
C LEU A 126 0.66 -9.29 5.18
N ASP A 127 0.21 -10.26 4.42
CA ASP A 127 -0.47 -10.01 3.14
C ASP A 127 -1.98 -9.95 3.32
N ILE A 128 -2.56 -8.76 3.18
CA ILE A 128 -4.01 -8.54 3.25
C ILE A 128 -4.72 -9.34 2.15
N TRP A 129 -4.17 -9.36 0.92
CA TRP A 129 -4.77 -10.10 -0.17
C TRP A 129 -4.77 -11.60 0.09
N LYS A 130 -3.59 -12.21 0.24
CA LYS A 130 -3.45 -13.68 0.33
C LYS A 130 -3.90 -14.23 1.68
N GLY A 131 -3.72 -13.45 2.76
CA GLY A 131 -4.05 -13.90 4.11
C GLY A 131 -5.53 -13.71 4.47
N LEU A 132 -6.20 -12.71 3.89
CA LEU A 132 -7.55 -12.35 4.29
C LEU A 132 -8.54 -12.29 3.12
N THR A 133 -8.28 -11.43 2.11
CA THR A 133 -9.32 -11.16 1.12
C THR A 133 -9.48 -12.29 0.10
N ASP A 134 -8.39 -12.95 -0.31
CA ASP A 134 -8.46 -14.05 -1.28
C ASP A 134 -9.25 -15.26 -0.73
N PRO A 135 -8.94 -15.80 0.46
CA PRO A 135 -9.67 -16.95 0.98
C PRO A 135 -11.12 -16.66 1.42
N HIS A 136 -11.42 -15.42 1.83
CA HIS A 136 -12.68 -15.12 2.53
C HIS A 136 -13.64 -14.21 1.75
N ILE A 137 -13.15 -13.50 0.72
CA ILE A 137 -13.93 -12.50 0.00
C ILE A 137 -13.91 -12.78 -1.51
N THR A 138 -12.74 -12.76 -2.16
CA THR A 138 -12.67 -12.77 -3.62
C THR A 138 -13.09 -14.09 -4.28
N GLN A 139 -13.17 -15.17 -3.50
CA GLN A 139 -13.65 -16.47 -3.93
C GLN A 139 -15.15 -16.70 -3.67
N THR A 140 -15.83 -15.76 -2.99
CA THR A 140 -17.25 -15.88 -2.68
C THR A 140 -18.12 -15.63 -3.93
N GLU A 141 -19.29 -16.28 -3.97
CA GLU A 141 -20.25 -16.10 -5.08
C GLU A 141 -20.71 -14.64 -5.19
N ASP A 142 -20.94 -13.97 -4.06
CA ASP A 142 -21.35 -12.57 -4.01
C ASP A 142 -20.31 -11.64 -4.64
N TYR A 143 -19.03 -11.83 -4.33
CA TYR A 143 -17.96 -11.05 -4.95
C TYR A 143 -17.83 -11.33 -6.44
N ILE A 144 -17.93 -12.58 -6.84
CA ILE A 144 -17.90 -12.98 -8.27
C ILE A 144 -19.05 -12.32 -9.03
N ASN A 145 -20.27 -12.34 -8.47
CA ASN A 145 -21.44 -11.72 -9.06
C ASN A 145 -21.32 -10.19 -9.14
N PHE A 146 -20.80 -9.55 -8.07
CA PHE A 146 -20.46 -8.13 -8.08
C PHE A 146 -19.49 -7.80 -9.22
N CYS A 147 -18.38 -8.53 -9.36
CA CYS A 147 -17.42 -8.30 -10.42
C CYS A 147 -18.00 -8.47 -11.83
N LYS A 148 -18.89 -9.46 -12.03
CA LYS A 148 -19.60 -9.65 -13.30
C LYS A 148 -20.54 -8.48 -13.60
N ALA A 149 -21.33 -8.06 -12.61
CA ALA A 149 -22.33 -7.00 -12.78
C ALA A 149 -21.69 -5.62 -13.10
N HIS A 150 -20.49 -5.37 -12.56
CA HIS A 150 -19.80 -4.06 -12.70
C HIS A 150 -18.61 -4.09 -13.67
N GLY A 151 -18.39 -5.20 -14.39
CA GLY A 151 -17.32 -5.28 -15.40
C GLY A 151 -15.91 -5.43 -14.82
N PHE A 152 -15.77 -5.84 -13.53
CA PHE A 152 -14.49 -6.03 -12.86
C PHE A 152 -13.93 -7.45 -13.08
N MET A 153 -13.98 -7.93 -14.32
CA MET A 153 -13.40 -9.21 -14.73
C MET A 153 -12.07 -8.98 -15.45
N THR A 154 -11.13 -9.93 -15.31
CA THR A 154 -9.86 -9.88 -16.04
C THR A 154 -10.07 -10.08 -17.55
N LYS A 155 -9.22 -9.46 -18.37
CA LYS A 155 -9.27 -9.56 -19.85
C LYS A 155 -8.59 -10.83 -20.40
N HIS A 156 -8.61 -11.95 -19.67
CA HIS A 156 -8.02 -13.22 -20.12
C HIS A 156 -9.05 -14.09 -20.87
N LYS A 157 -8.57 -15.11 -21.62
CA LYS A 157 -9.44 -16.09 -22.28
C LYS A 157 -10.44 -16.79 -21.33
N LYS A 158 -10.04 -16.95 -20.08
CA LYS A 158 -10.91 -17.39 -18.97
C LYS A 158 -10.98 -16.24 -17.97
N PRO A 159 -11.96 -15.34 -18.07
CA PRO A 159 -12.09 -14.21 -17.16
C PRO A 159 -12.24 -14.67 -15.72
N ARG A 160 -11.54 -13.97 -14.82
CA ARG A 160 -11.64 -14.17 -13.37
C ARG A 160 -11.99 -12.84 -12.71
N PRO A 161 -12.62 -12.82 -11.54
CA PRO A 161 -12.80 -11.60 -10.76
C PRO A 161 -11.45 -10.91 -10.52
N GLN A 162 -11.40 -9.61 -10.67
CA GLN A 162 -10.20 -8.84 -10.28
C GLN A 162 -10.06 -8.88 -8.77
N ALA A 163 -8.83 -9.08 -8.29
CA ALA A 163 -8.50 -9.10 -6.87
C ALA A 163 -7.55 -7.94 -6.49
N LYS A 164 -7.65 -6.80 -7.18
CA LYS A 164 -6.92 -5.58 -6.85
C LYS A 164 -7.53 -4.93 -5.60
N ALA A 165 -6.72 -4.20 -4.84
CA ALA A 165 -7.17 -3.44 -3.67
C ALA A 165 -8.38 -2.55 -4.00
N GLU A 166 -8.29 -1.76 -5.07
CA GLU A 166 -9.37 -0.91 -5.57
C GLU A 166 -10.69 -1.68 -5.79
N THR A 167 -10.67 -2.84 -6.43
CA THR A 167 -11.88 -3.62 -6.71
C THR A 167 -12.47 -4.22 -5.43
N VAL A 168 -11.61 -4.70 -4.53
CA VAL A 168 -12.04 -5.24 -3.23
C VAL A 168 -12.61 -4.12 -2.36
N TYR A 169 -11.99 -2.94 -2.35
CA TYR A 169 -12.50 -1.77 -1.66
C TYR A 169 -13.88 -1.36 -2.16
N ARG A 170 -14.07 -1.26 -3.49
CA ARG A 170 -15.38 -0.98 -4.12
C ARG A 170 -16.47 -1.91 -3.62
N TYR A 171 -16.18 -3.21 -3.58
CA TYR A 171 -17.11 -4.21 -3.09
C TYR A 171 -17.41 -4.05 -1.60
N LEU A 172 -16.38 -3.99 -0.76
CA LEU A 172 -16.53 -3.96 0.69
C LEU A 172 -17.20 -2.68 1.21
N MET A 173 -16.98 -1.55 0.53
CA MET A 173 -17.52 -0.24 0.91
C MET A 173 -18.77 0.13 0.13
N ASN A 174 -19.22 -0.73 -0.81
CA ASN A 174 -20.34 -0.45 -1.71
C ASN A 174 -20.16 0.87 -2.50
N GLN A 175 -18.93 1.11 -3.00
CA GLN A 175 -18.52 2.33 -3.73
C GLN A 175 -17.99 1.95 -5.11
N THR A 176 -18.88 1.65 -6.05
CA THR A 176 -18.54 1.12 -7.38
C THR A 176 -17.77 2.08 -8.28
N ASP A 177 -17.88 3.38 -8.03
CA ASP A 177 -17.25 4.48 -8.77
C ASP A 177 -15.93 4.97 -8.16
N TYR A 178 -15.50 4.41 -7.03
CA TYR A 178 -14.23 4.76 -6.42
C TYR A 178 -13.06 4.55 -7.40
N VAL A 179 -12.13 5.49 -7.44
CA VAL A 179 -10.90 5.43 -8.25
C VAL A 179 -9.70 5.65 -7.33
N GLU A 180 -8.76 4.74 -7.37
CA GLU A 180 -7.52 4.79 -6.60
C GLU A 180 -6.62 5.93 -7.08
N GLU A 181 -6.06 6.70 -6.13
CA GLU A 181 -5.21 7.86 -6.45
C GLU A 181 -3.80 7.44 -6.88
N HIS A 182 -3.37 6.26 -6.47
CA HIS A 182 -2.00 5.75 -6.66
C HIS A 182 -0.95 6.68 -6.05
N THR A 183 -1.13 6.98 -4.76
CA THR A 183 -0.13 7.57 -3.90
C THR A 183 -0.06 6.73 -2.63
N ALA A 184 1.15 6.43 -2.14
CA ALA A 184 1.35 5.39 -1.14
C ALA A 184 0.56 5.61 0.16
N LEU A 185 0.38 6.86 0.62
CA LEU A 185 -0.44 7.11 1.81
C LEU A 185 -1.94 6.91 1.55
N GLU A 186 -2.47 7.35 0.41
CA GLU A 186 -3.90 7.17 0.11
C GLU A 186 -4.22 5.69 -0.11
N ASP A 187 -3.32 4.95 -0.77
CA ASP A 187 -3.46 3.51 -0.96
C ASP A 187 -3.35 2.76 0.38
N SER A 188 -2.48 3.17 1.30
CA SER A 188 -2.46 2.66 2.68
C SER A 188 -3.79 2.88 3.43
N LYS A 189 -4.54 3.96 3.15
CA LYS A 189 -5.86 4.21 3.77
C LYS A 189 -6.92 3.25 3.29
N ILE A 190 -6.98 2.97 1.99
CA ILE A 190 -7.91 1.97 1.45
C ILE A 190 -7.54 0.56 1.91
N GLU A 191 -6.26 0.23 1.96
CA GLU A 191 -5.79 -1.07 2.47
C GLU A 191 -6.14 -1.26 3.94
N LEU A 192 -6.02 -0.22 4.77
CA LEU A 192 -6.48 -0.23 6.16
C LEU A 192 -8.00 -0.50 6.23
N ALA A 193 -8.78 0.19 5.41
CA ALA A 193 -10.22 -0.01 5.39
C ALA A 193 -10.62 -1.44 4.96
N ILE A 194 -9.91 -2.00 3.96
CA ILE A 194 -10.05 -3.40 3.54
C ILE A 194 -9.70 -4.34 4.69
N LEU A 195 -8.54 -4.13 5.35
CA LEU A 195 -8.08 -4.95 6.47
C LEU A 195 -9.13 -4.99 7.60
N LEU A 196 -9.58 -3.82 8.07
CA LEU A 196 -10.55 -3.73 9.17
C LEU A 196 -11.88 -4.40 8.81
N LYS A 197 -12.36 -4.19 7.60
CA LYS A 197 -13.60 -4.81 7.13
C LYS A 197 -13.47 -6.32 6.98
N ALA A 198 -12.37 -6.80 6.41
CA ALA A 198 -12.10 -8.23 6.26
C ALA A 198 -12.00 -8.93 7.64
N LEU A 199 -11.27 -8.34 8.59
CA LEU A 199 -11.20 -8.85 9.96
C LEU A 199 -12.58 -8.93 10.61
N SER A 200 -13.42 -7.90 10.44
CA SER A 200 -14.78 -7.90 11.00
C SER A 200 -15.68 -9.00 10.41
N LEU A 201 -15.52 -9.33 9.12
CA LEU A 201 -16.31 -10.35 8.43
C LEU A 201 -15.86 -11.77 8.77
N THR A 202 -14.57 -11.96 9.00
CA THR A 202 -13.99 -13.29 9.25
C THR A 202 -13.93 -13.67 10.71
N GLY A 203 -14.15 -12.72 11.62
CA GLY A 203 -13.93 -12.90 13.05
C GLY A 203 -12.46 -13.15 13.42
N ALA A 204 -11.55 -12.99 12.47
CA ALA A 204 -10.12 -13.10 12.68
C ALA A 204 -9.61 -11.95 13.58
N ARG A 205 -8.60 -12.26 14.40
CA ARG A 205 -7.85 -11.24 15.14
C ARG A 205 -6.54 -10.98 14.40
N ALA A 206 -6.16 -9.72 14.32
CA ALA A 206 -4.89 -9.33 13.72
C ALA A 206 -3.69 -9.82 14.55
#